data_f796fb44148c81131a77fa99d3bccb99
#
_entry.id   f796fb44148c81131a77fa99d3bccb99
#
_cell.length_a   1.000
_cell.length_b   1.000
_cell.length_c   1.000
_cell.angle_alpha   90.00
_cell.angle_beta   90.00
_cell.angle_gamma   90.00
#
_symmetry.space_group_name_H-M   'P 1'
#
loop_
_entity.id
_entity.type
_entity.pdbx_description
1 polymer ?
#
loop_
_entity_poly.entity_id
_entity_poly.type
_entity_poly.pdbx_seq_one_letter_code
_entity_poly.pdbx_strand_id
1 'polypeptide(L)'
;MLDAKILRETLKEIYGIDDKYLVPISTNWFLPTTDPEDKVHTWIGYRILSKKPYVRATQRGRDMVKDIKVSFRITFVGPQAEELADQTLLWEDREDVIRAFEKSISQINYTDRTAFTYPVRNGGYNDDMAWIVDMSAQTSYTVDTKQVPWFNKV
;
A
#
# COMPACT_ATOMS: atom_id res chain seq x y z
N MET A 1 9.27 -7.12 6.33
CA MET A 1 7.80 -7.24 6.19
C MET A 1 7.23 -5.93 5.69
N LEU A 2 6.20 -5.97 4.86
CA LEU A 2 5.56 -4.77 4.34
C LEU A 2 4.73 -4.06 5.44
N ASP A 3 5.06 -2.81 5.72
CA ASP A 3 4.30 -1.92 6.60
C ASP A 3 3.94 -0.62 5.88
N ALA A 4 3.23 0.28 6.55
CA ALA A 4 2.77 1.53 5.94
C ALA A 4 3.93 2.42 5.48
N LYS A 5 5.03 2.47 6.22
CA LYS A 5 6.21 3.26 5.85
C LYS A 5 6.88 2.72 4.61
N ILE A 6 7.07 1.40 4.55
CA ILE A 6 7.68 0.73 3.39
C ILE A 6 6.79 0.88 2.17
N LEU A 7 5.47 0.73 2.33
CA LEU A 7 4.51 0.95 1.24
C LEU A 7 4.61 2.37 0.70
N ARG A 8 4.66 3.37 1.57
CA ARG A 8 4.84 4.78 1.18
C ARG A 8 6.10 4.98 0.34
N GLU A 9 7.23 4.50 0.83
CA GLU A 9 8.52 4.64 0.14
C GLU A 9 8.52 3.92 -1.21
N THR A 10 7.89 2.76 -1.28
CA THR A 10 7.76 2.00 -2.52
C THR A 10 6.89 2.73 -3.55
N LEU A 11 5.76 3.29 -3.13
CA LEU A 11 4.90 4.09 -4.01
C LEU A 11 5.61 5.35 -4.52
N LYS A 12 6.39 5.99 -3.66
CA LYS A 12 7.19 7.15 -4.06
C LYS A 12 8.22 6.77 -5.13
N GLU A 13 8.86 5.64 -5.00
CA GLU A 13 9.81 5.11 -5.99
C GLU A 13 9.14 4.81 -7.33
N ILE A 14 7.97 4.15 -7.28
CA ILE A 14 7.23 3.76 -8.50
C ILE A 14 6.74 4.99 -9.28
N TYR A 15 6.17 5.97 -8.58
CA TYR A 15 5.50 7.10 -9.23
C TYR A 15 6.34 8.37 -9.32
N GLY A 16 7.43 8.50 -8.56
CA GLY A 16 8.23 9.72 -8.51
C GLY A 16 7.42 10.94 -8.07
N ILE A 17 6.38 10.73 -7.26
CA ILE A 17 5.46 11.77 -6.83
C ILE A 17 6.02 12.59 -5.67
N ASP A 18 5.64 13.87 -5.59
CA ASP A 18 5.96 14.73 -4.45
C ASP A 18 5.28 14.22 -3.18
N ASP A 19 5.96 14.28 -2.05
CA ASP A 19 5.46 13.86 -0.74
C ASP A 19 4.11 14.50 -0.38
N LYS A 20 3.85 15.71 -0.84
CA LYS A 20 2.59 16.42 -0.62
C LYS A 20 1.38 15.64 -1.13
N TYR A 21 1.53 14.94 -2.25
CA TYR A 21 0.44 14.23 -2.92
C TYR A 21 0.39 12.73 -2.58
N LEU A 22 1.23 12.28 -1.68
CA LEU A 22 1.28 10.90 -1.21
C LEU A 22 0.88 10.85 0.26
N VAL A 23 -0.33 10.40 0.55
CA VAL A 23 -0.96 10.56 1.86
C VAL A 23 -1.44 9.23 2.44
N PRO A 24 -1.28 9.02 3.77
CA PRO A 24 -1.93 7.91 4.45
C PRO A 24 -3.44 8.17 4.53
N ILE A 25 -4.26 7.23 4.07
CA ILE A 25 -5.71 7.40 4.07
C ILE A 25 -6.32 6.68 5.26
N SER A 26 -7.04 7.44 6.09
CA SER A 26 -7.95 6.94 7.10
C SER A 26 -9.40 7.08 6.62
N THR A 27 -10.34 6.49 7.36
CA THR A 27 -11.77 6.55 7.04
C THR A 27 -12.35 7.98 6.98
N ASN A 28 -11.68 8.95 7.61
CA ASN A 28 -12.10 10.35 7.67
C ASN A 28 -11.23 11.28 6.83
N TRP A 29 -10.47 10.73 5.90
CA TRP A 29 -9.65 11.58 5.05
C TRP A 29 -10.48 12.26 3.96
N PHE A 30 -10.24 13.55 3.78
CA PHE A 30 -10.83 14.36 2.72
C PHE A 30 -9.72 14.98 1.88
N LEU A 31 -10.01 15.24 0.62
CA LEU A 31 -9.09 16.01 -0.21
C LEU A 31 -8.82 17.36 0.45
N PRO A 32 -7.57 17.68 0.79
CA PRO A 32 -7.29 18.79 1.73
C PRO A 32 -7.45 20.17 1.12
N THR A 33 -7.62 20.30 -0.20
CA THR A 33 -7.57 21.60 -0.86
C THR A 33 -8.59 21.73 -1.96
N THR A 34 -9.08 22.96 -2.14
CA THR A 34 -9.85 23.39 -3.29
C THR A 34 -9.01 24.26 -4.23
N ASP A 35 -7.70 24.39 -3.96
CA ASP A 35 -6.79 25.17 -4.79
C ASP A 35 -6.75 24.60 -6.21
N PRO A 36 -7.00 25.42 -7.25
CA PRO A 36 -6.93 24.95 -8.65
C PRO A 36 -5.58 24.34 -9.03
N GLU A 37 -4.50 24.80 -8.46
CA GLU A 37 -3.16 24.27 -8.71
C GLU A 37 -3.03 22.83 -8.19
N ASP A 38 -3.58 22.56 -7.01
CA ASP A 38 -3.55 21.21 -6.44
C ASP A 38 -4.54 20.25 -7.12
N LYS A 39 -5.59 20.76 -7.75
CA LYS A 39 -6.59 19.94 -8.46
C LYS A 39 -6.06 19.34 -9.76
N VAL A 40 -5.02 19.90 -10.36
CA VAL A 40 -4.40 19.35 -11.57
C VAL A 40 -3.49 18.16 -11.28
N HIS A 41 -3.16 17.92 -10.02
CA HIS A 41 -2.35 16.80 -9.59
C HIS A 41 -3.21 15.62 -9.14
N THR A 42 -2.71 14.42 -9.39
CA THR A 42 -3.32 13.20 -8.85
C THR A 42 -2.73 12.91 -7.48
N TRP A 43 -3.61 12.72 -6.50
CA TRP A 43 -3.25 12.32 -5.14
C TRP A 43 -3.23 10.80 -5.06
N ILE A 44 -2.25 10.28 -4.34
CA ILE A 44 -2.15 8.85 -4.10
C ILE A 44 -2.24 8.61 -2.60
N GLY A 45 -3.27 7.89 -2.19
CA GLY A 45 -3.45 7.46 -0.82
C GLY A 45 -3.04 6.00 -0.65
N TYR A 46 -2.64 5.64 0.56
CA TYR A 46 -2.25 4.27 0.87
C TYR A 46 -2.71 3.87 2.27
N ARG A 47 -2.97 2.57 2.43
CA ARG A 47 -3.37 2.01 3.71
C ARG A 47 -3.08 0.52 3.74
N ILE A 48 -2.56 0.03 4.86
CA ILE A 48 -2.53 -1.40 5.16
C ILE A 48 -3.90 -1.79 5.71
N LEU A 49 -4.54 -2.77 5.09
CA LEU A 49 -5.87 -3.24 5.50
C LEU A 49 -5.80 -4.38 6.51
N SER A 50 -4.93 -5.34 6.27
CA SER A 50 -4.80 -6.51 7.15
C SER A 50 -3.46 -7.20 6.97
N LYS A 51 -3.05 -7.92 8.01
CA LYS A 51 -1.89 -8.81 8.00
C LYS A 51 -2.35 -10.15 8.55
N LYS A 52 -2.38 -11.17 7.71
CA LYS A 52 -2.89 -12.49 8.10
C LYS A 52 -1.83 -13.56 7.87
N PRO A 53 -1.46 -14.31 8.91
CA PRO A 53 -0.62 -15.49 8.72
C PRO A 53 -1.43 -16.56 7.97
N TYR A 54 -0.79 -17.26 7.03
CA TYR A 54 -1.44 -18.32 6.28
C TYR A 54 -0.74 -19.68 6.37
N VAL A 55 0.43 -19.70 7.00
CA VAL A 55 1.14 -20.96 7.30
C VAL A 55 1.70 -20.89 8.72
N ARG A 56 2.07 -22.06 9.27
CA ARG A 56 2.73 -22.13 10.56
C ARG A 56 4.13 -21.49 10.49
N ALA A 57 4.56 -20.90 11.59
CA ALA A 57 5.93 -20.43 11.72
C ALA A 57 6.90 -21.62 11.59
N THR A 58 8.01 -21.37 10.90
CA THR A 58 9.10 -22.33 10.73
C THR A 58 10.32 -21.82 11.44
N GLN A 59 10.98 -22.68 12.19
CA GLN A 59 12.26 -22.34 12.80
C GLN A 59 13.40 -22.67 11.84
N ARG A 60 14.24 -21.69 11.56
CA ARG A 60 15.45 -21.83 10.75
C ARG A 60 16.65 -21.39 11.58
N GLY A 61 17.34 -22.37 12.19
CA GLY A 61 18.40 -22.05 13.15
C GLY A 61 17.81 -21.32 14.36
N ARG A 62 18.25 -20.08 14.59
CA ARG A 62 17.75 -19.22 15.68
C ARG A 62 16.55 -18.38 15.28
N ASP A 63 16.21 -18.36 14.00
CA ASP A 63 15.13 -17.51 13.49
C ASP A 63 13.81 -18.26 13.46
N MET A 64 12.77 -17.58 13.92
CA MET A 64 11.39 -17.96 13.66
C MET A 64 10.88 -17.17 12.46
N VAL A 65 10.42 -17.85 11.43
CA VAL A 65 9.93 -17.25 10.18
C VAL A 65 8.47 -17.62 9.99
N LYS A 66 7.65 -16.62 9.70
CA LYS A 66 6.24 -16.83 9.38
C LYS A 66 5.86 -16.10 8.11
N ASP A 67 5.22 -16.81 7.19
CA ASP A 67 4.71 -16.21 5.98
C ASP A 67 3.37 -15.53 6.25
N ILE A 68 3.23 -14.32 5.78
CA ILE A 68 2.10 -13.43 6.06
C ILE A 68 1.56 -12.88 4.73
N LYS A 69 0.24 -12.88 4.62
CA LYS A 69 -0.47 -12.18 3.57
C LYS A 69 -0.83 -10.78 4.07
N VAL A 70 -0.31 -9.76 3.41
CA VAL A 70 -0.64 -8.36 3.69
C VAL A 70 -1.58 -7.87 2.61
N SER A 71 -2.74 -7.38 3.02
CA SER A 71 -3.67 -6.70 2.12
C SER A 71 -3.51 -5.20 2.30
N PHE A 72 -3.41 -4.49 1.19
CA PHE A 72 -3.24 -3.05 1.21
C PHE A 72 -4.10 -2.39 0.13
N ARG A 73 -4.37 -1.12 0.34
CA ARG A 73 -5.21 -0.31 -0.54
C ARG A 73 -4.44 0.90 -1.04
N ILE A 74 -4.56 1.14 -2.33
CA ILE A 74 -4.07 2.35 -2.96
C ILE A 74 -5.28 3.10 -3.50
N THR A 75 -5.37 4.39 -3.20
CA THR A 75 -6.44 5.26 -3.67
C THR A 75 -5.86 6.33 -4.57
N PHE A 76 -6.35 6.40 -5.79
CA PHE A 76 -5.97 7.44 -6.75
C PHE A 76 -7.10 8.46 -6.84
N VAL A 77 -6.79 9.74 -6.65
CA VAL A 77 -7.76 10.83 -6.71
C VAL A 77 -7.25 11.91 -7.63
N GLY A 78 -8.02 12.28 -8.64
CA GLY A 78 -7.67 13.36 -9.55
C GLY A 78 -7.73 12.97 -11.02
N PRO A 79 -7.18 13.81 -11.89
CA PRO A 79 -7.37 13.69 -13.34
C PRO A 79 -6.85 12.40 -13.97
N GLN A 80 -5.81 11.79 -13.39
CA GLN A 80 -5.19 10.57 -13.91
C GLN A 80 -5.55 9.32 -13.09
N ALA A 81 -6.53 9.43 -12.19
CA ALA A 81 -6.84 8.38 -11.24
C ALA A 81 -7.19 7.05 -11.91
N GLU A 82 -8.05 7.06 -12.93
CA GLU A 82 -8.44 5.85 -13.63
C GLU A 82 -7.27 5.20 -14.36
N GLU A 83 -6.46 5.99 -15.06
CA GLU A 83 -5.29 5.49 -15.78
C GLU A 83 -4.28 4.84 -14.82
N LEU A 84 -4.01 5.47 -13.69
CA LEU A 84 -3.10 4.91 -12.69
C LEU A 84 -3.66 3.63 -12.07
N ALA A 85 -4.97 3.59 -11.81
CA ALA A 85 -5.63 2.38 -11.34
C ALA A 85 -5.53 1.24 -12.36
N ASP A 86 -5.72 1.55 -13.65
CA ASP A 86 -5.59 0.55 -14.72
C ASP A 86 -4.16 0.02 -14.82
N GLN A 87 -3.15 0.87 -14.66
CA GLN A 87 -1.76 0.45 -14.70
C GLN A 87 -1.39 -0.54 -13.58
N THR A 88 -2.09 -0.53 -12.46
CA THR A 88 -1.85 -1.50 -11.39
C THR A 88 -2.16 -2.93 -11.81
N LEU A 89 -2.98 -3.15 -12.85
CA LEU A 89 -3.22 -4.48 -13.41
C LEU A 89 -1.95 -5.13 -13.98
N LEU A 90 -0.97 -4.31 -14.36
CA LEU A 90 0.30 -4.75 -14.90
C LEU A 90 1.40 -4.94 -13.85
N TRP A 91 1.11 -4.62 -12.58
CA TRP A 91 2.15 -4.65 -11.54
C TRP A 91 2.78 -6.02 -11.32
N GLU A 92 2.03 -7.08 -11.52
CA GLU A 92 2.54 -8.46 -11.40
C GLU A 92 3.63 -8.77 -12.44
N ASP A 93 3.61 -8.08 -13.57
CA ASP A 93 4.48 -8.30 -14.71
C ASP A 93 5.49 -7.18 -14.95
N ARG A 94 5.35 -6.06 -14.26
CA ARG A 94 6.27 -4.92 -14.41
C ARG A 94 7.51 -5.09 -13.57
N GLU A 95 8.65 -5.19 -14.23
CA GLU A 95 9.94 -5.38 -13.58
C GLU A 95 10.32 -4.25 -12.62
N ASP A 96 10.02 -3.00 -12.96
CA ASP A 96 10.29 -1.84 -12.10
C ASP A 96 9.49 -1.88 -10.79
N VAL A 97 8.24 -2.30 -10.86
CA VAL A 97 7.38 -2.47 -9.67
C VAL A 97 7.86 -3.64 -8.81
N ILE A 98 8.17 -4.76 -9.44
CA ILE A 98 8.69 -5.95 -8.75
C ILE A 98 9.98 -5.59 -8.00
N ARG A 99 10.88 -4.85 -8.62
CA ARG A 99 12.12 -4.39 -7.97
C ARG A 99 11.85 -3.45 -6.80
N ALA A 100 10.91 -2.52 -6.96
CA ALA A 100 10.58 -1.59 -5.89
C ALA A 100 10.07 -2.31 -4.63
N PHE A 101 9.35 -3.41 -4.80
CA PHE A 101 8.85 -4.22 -3.70
C PHE A 101 9.79 -5.33 -3.23
N GLU A 102 10.85 -5.62 -3.95
CA GLU A 102 11.69 -6.82 -3.81
C GLU A 102 12.17 -7.09 -2.37
N LYS A 103 12.45 -6.03 -1.61
CA LYS A 103 12.96 -6.16 -0.23
C LYS A 103 11.87 -6.45 0.80
N SER A 104 10.62 -6.27 0.46
CA SER A 104 9.52 -6.31 1.43
C SER A 104 8.50 -7.39 1.16
N ILE A 105 8.40 -7.87 -0.07
CA ILE A 105 7.40 -8.87 -0.47
C ILE A 105 7.98 -9.86 -1.47
N SER A 106 7.39 -11.06 -1.51
CA SER A 106 7.76 -12.10 -2.46
C SER A 106 6.83 -12.18 -3.67
N GLN A 107 5.58 -11.75 -3.52
CA GLN A 107 4.60 -11.79 -4.59
C GLN A 107 3.51 -10.75 -4.36
N ILE A 108 3.06 -10.11 -5.44
CA ILE A 108 1.88 -9.22 -5.44
C ILE A 108 0.75 -9.91 -6.20
N ASN A 109 -0.46 -9.80 -5.66
CA ASN A 109 -1.67 -10.24 -6.33
C ASN A 109 -2.68 -9.09 -6.39
N TYR A 110 -3.21 -8.86 -7.57
CA TYR A 110 -4.32 -7.95 -7.77
C TYR A 110 -5.60 -8.56 -7.19
N THR A 111 -6.37 -7.79 -6.45
CA THR A 111 -7.58 -8.29 -5.81
C THR A 111 -8.84 -7.65 -6.40
N ASP A 112 -8.92 -6.32 -6.38
CA ASP A 112 -10.13 -5.61 -6.81
C ASP A 112 -9.83 -4.14 -7.08
N ARG A 113 -10.69 -3.49 -7.88
CA ARG A 113 -10.68 -2.04 -8.02
C ARG A 113 -12.12 -1.52 -8.10
N THR A 114 -12.35 -0.37 -7.51
CA THR A 114 -13.66 0.27 -7.44
C THR A 114 -13.53 1.77 -7.62
N ALA A 115 -14.39 2.34 -8.45
CA ALA A 115 -14.50 3.78 -8.60
C ALA A 115 -15.51 4.35 -7.59
N PHE A 116 -15.24 5.54 -7.10
CA PHE A 116 -16.17 6.27 -6.24
C PHE A 116 -15.92 7.78 -6.32
N THR A 117 -16.92 8.57 -5.93
CA THR A 117 -16.79 10.01 -5.79
C THR A 117 -16.21 10.34 -4.43
N TYR A 118 -15.14 11.12 -4.40
CA TYR A 118 -14.44 11.44 -3.16
C TYR A 118 -14.96 12.75 -2.56
N PRO A 119 -15.31 12.78 -1.26
CA PRO A 119 -15.76 14.01 -0.61
C PRO A 119 -14.63 15.02 -0.43
N VAL A 120 -14.93 16.28 -0.62
CA VAL A 120 -14.04 17.41 -0.36
C VAL A 120 -14.32 17.97 1.03
N ARG A 121 -13.29 18.55 1.68
CA ARG A 121 -13.32 19.00 3.08
C ARG A 121 -14.49 19.91 3.45
N ASN A 122 -14.99 20.71 2.52
CA ASN A 122 -16.07 21.67 2.76
C ASN A 122 -17.47 21.12 2.47
N GLY A 123 -17.64 19.78 2.49
CA GLY A 123 -18.94 19.13 2.27
C GLY A 123 -19.37 18.98 0.83
N GLY A 124 -18.57 19.45 -0.12
CA GLY A 124 -18.73 19.16 -1.54
C GLY A 124 -18.12 17.82 -1.95
N TYR A 125 -18.29 17.48 -3.21
CA TYR A 125 -17.61 16.33 -3.82
C TYR A 125 -16.67 16.81 -4.90
N ASN A 126 -15.54 16.13 -5.03
CA ASN A 126 -14.67 16.34 -6.18
C ASN A 126 -15.37 15.83 -7.43
N ASP A 127 -15.36 16.62 -8.50
CA ASP A 127 -15.90 16.21 -9.79
C ASP A 127 -15.09 15.07 -10.42
N ASP A 128 -13.83 14.93 -10.02
CA ASP A 128 -12.97 13.85 -10.46
C ASP A 128 -13.31 12.56 -9.71
N MET A 129 -13.36 11.47 -10.44
CA MET A 129 -13.53 10.15 -9.87
C MET A 129 -12.30 9.76 -9.05
N ALA A 130 -12.53 9.08 -7.94
CA ALA A 130 -11.49 8.38 -7.21
C ALA A 130 -11.55 6.89 -7.53
N TRP A 131 -10.39 6.25 -7.54
CA TRP A 131 -10.26 4.82 -7.76
C TRP A 131 -9.52 4.15 -6.61
N ILE A 132 -10.15 3.16 -6.04
CA ILE A 132 -9.55 2.29 -5.03
C ILE A 132 -9.05 1.03 -5.71
N VAL A 133 -7.82 0.66 -5.43
CA VAL A 133 -7.23 -0.61 -5.85
C VAL A 133 -6.83 -1.39 -4.59
N ASP A 134 -7.42 -2.54 -4.40
CA ASP A 134 -7.06 -3.45 -3.32
C ASP A 134 -6.13 -4.54 -3.86
N MET A 135 -5.04 -4.74 -3.17
CA MET A 135 -4.01 -5.71 -3.53
C MET A 135 -3.59 -6.52 -2.32
N SER A 136 -3.07 -7.69 -2.57
CA SER A 136 -2.45 -8.51 -1.53
C SER A 136 -1.01 -8.86 -1.91
N ALA A 137 -0.16 -8.97 -0.90
CA ALA A 137 1.23 -9.32 -1.08
C ALA A 137 1.62 -10.40 -0.08
N GLN A 138 2.55 -11.26 -0.49
CA GLN A 138 3.15 -12.25 0.40
C GLN A 138 4.47 -11.69 0.92
N THR A 139 4.64 -11.76 2.23
CA THR A 139 5.85 -11.31 2.93
C THR A 139 6.17 -12.27 4.06
N SER A 140 7.37 -12.16 4.61
CA SER A 140 7.79 -12.98 5.75
C SER A 140 8.12 -12.09 6.93
N TYR A 141 7.69 -12.51 8.11
CA TYR A 141 8.08 -11.94 9.37
C TYR A 141 9.10 -12.85 10.04
N THR A 142 10.26 -12.32 10.35
CA THR A 142 11.37 -13.07 10.93
C THR A 142 11.77 -12.45 12.26
N VAL A 143 11.91 -13.29 13.28
CA VAL A 143 12.37 -12.91 14.61
C VAL A 143 13.55 -13.79 15.00
N ASP A 144 14.65 -13.16 15.43
CA ASP A 144 15.75 -13.88 16.09
C ASP A 144 15.32 -14.20 17.52
N THR A 145 15.18 -15.48 17.83
CA THR A 145 14.72 -15.95 19.13
C THR A 145 15.62 -15.52 20.29
N LYS A 146 16.90 -15.24 20.04
CA LYS A 146 17.81 -14.72 21.09
C LYS A 146 17.51 -13.28 21.49
N GLN A 147 16.89 -12.49 20.62
CA GLN A 147 16.56 -11.09 20.89
C GLN A 147 15.21 -10.94 21.59
N VAL A 148 14.46 -12.03 21.75
CA VAL A 148 13.12 -12.02 22.36
C VAL A 148 13.20 -12.77 23.68
N PRO A 149 13.21 -12.08 24.85
CA PRO A 149 13.49 -12.70 26.14
C PRO A 149 12.61 -13.89 26.51
N TRP A 150 11.33 -13.89 26.13
CA TRP A 150 10.43 -14.99 26.48
C TRP A 150 10.72 -16.29 25.75
N PHE A 151 11.44 -16.29 24.61
CA PHE A 151 11.87 -17.52 23.94
C PHE A 151 12.99 -18.24 24.66
N ASN A 152 13.74 -17.54 25.52
CA ASN A 152 14.86 -18.08 26.27
C ASN A 152 14.50 -18.54 27.68
N LYS A 153 13.25 -18.37 28.08
CA LYS A 153 12.72 -18.84 29.36
C LYS A 153 12.15 -20.25 29.18
N VAL A 154 12.89 -21.19 29.59
CA VAL A 154 12.46 -22.58 29.59
C VAL A 154 12.12 -22.98 31.04
#